data_00014c84ce164efd1ca95a325e3e24ad
#
_entry.id   00014c84ce164efd1ca95a325e3e24ad
#
_cell.length_a   1.000
_cell.length_b   1.000
_cell.length_c   1.000
_cell.angle_alpha   90.00
_cell.angle_beta   90.00
_cell.angle_gamma   90.00
#
_symmetry.space_group_name_H-M   'P 1'
#
loop_
_entity.id
_entity.type
_entity.pdbx_description
1 polymer ?
#
loop_
_entity_poly.entity_id
_entity_poly.type
_entity_poly.pdbx_seq_one_letter_code
_entity_poly.pdbx_strand_id
1 'polypeptide(L)'
;MLKDIKITPLIETIKFLEISDEEYFSEAYSDYISNSRLKLINPEQGGSPEAYLAGLGADGRYSDSLYFGSAVHELVLQPESFILVESVDRPTAKAGFMADELYPLFIANGVVTKDEIVVASDKISYYKGKMDEDKMDALRIKCENYYAQRTAYEWGSKYVADKVPIYLDAKSRDKLRECIVSVECNPQIQSLLNPISKNESVLLIDVLVEHNGLSKVLKLKAKLDNFTYSPESNELVLNDLKTSGHYLTKFHESFDKYHYARQMAMYMWMLKLYIENEYKAKPTLKANMLVVSTVPDFRSGVFPVNNGHMLSGFTEFTTLLRRVAYYELYGYDADGIL
;
A
#
# COMPACT_ATOMS: atom_id res chain seq x y z
N MET A 1 -24.49 20.98 5.15
CA MET A 1 -24.87 19.61 4.76
C MET A 1 -23.81 18.56 5.14
N LEU A 2 -22.61 18.48 4.54
CA LEU A 2 -21.63 17.47 4.95
C LEU A 2 -21.16 17.62 6.41
N LYS A 3 -21.01 18.82 6.90
CA LYS A 3 -20.57 19.09 8.29
C LYS A 3 -21.54 18.59 9.35
N ASP A 4 -22.80 18.39 8.99
CA ASP A 4 -23.86 17.96 9.90
C ASP A 4 -23.90 16.42 10.02
N ILE A 5 -23.18 15.69 9.15
CA ILE A 5 -23.03 14.24 9.27
C ILE A 5 -22.15 13.94 10.47
N LYS A 6 -22.75 13.29 11.45
CA LYS A 6 -22.06 12.83 12.66
C LYS A 6 -21.33 11.54 12.37
N ILE A 7 -20.07 11.44 12.81
CA ILE A 7 -19.24 10.25 12.73
C ILE A 7 -18.90 9.83 14.15
N THR A 8 -19.28 8.63 14.54
CA THR A 8 -19.01 8.08 15.87
C THR A 8 -18.23 6.77 15.72
N PRO A 9 -16.97 6.67 16.19
CA PRO A 9 -16.23 5.41 16.18
C PRO A 9 -16.87 4.39 17.12
N LEU A 10 -17.01 3.16 16.65
CA LEU A 10 -17.49 2.02 17.43
C LEU A 10 -16.28 1.32 18.05
N ILE A 11 -15.88 1.78 19.23
CA ILE A 11 -14.60 1.38 19.85
C ILE A 11 -14.52 -0.12 20.10
N GLU A 12 -15.65 -0.79 20.37
CA GLU A 12 -15.76 -2.23 20.57
C GLU A 12 -15.41 -3.04 19.31
N THR A 13 -15.41 -2.42 18.14
CA THR A 13 -15.07 -3.09 16.86
C THR A 13 -13.59 -2.97 16.49
N ILE A 14 -12.84 -2.12 17.22
CA ILE A 14 -11.44 -1.86 16.90
C ILE A 14 -10.59 -3.08 17.18
N LYS A 15 -9.79 -3.51 16.20
CA LYS A 15 -8.93 -4.67 16.34
C LYS A 15 -7.74 -4.63 15.39
N PHE A 16 -6.62 -5.21 15.85
CA PHE A 16 -5.52 -5.60 14.99
C PHE A 16 -5.77 -6.97 14.37
N LEU A 17 -5.30 -7.14 13.13
CA LEU A 17 -5.25 -8.42 12.43
C LEU A 17 -3.81 -8.71 11.98
N GLU A 18 -3.44 -9.97 12.07
CA GLU A 18 -2.23 -10.52 11.44
C GLU A 18 -2.67 -11.26 10.19
N ILE A 19 -2.71 -10.57 9.07
CA ILE A 19 -3.12 -11.10 7.76
C ILE A 19 -2.11 -10.74 6.70
N SER A 20 -2.01 -11.58 5.67
CA SER A 20 -1.15 -11.33 4.52
C SER A 20 -1.67 -10.16 3.65
N ASP A 21 -0.82 -9.65 2.77
CA ASP A 21 -1.24 -8.65 1.78
C ASP A 21 -2.31 -9.20 0.84
N GLU A 22 -2.18 -10.46 0.43
CA GLU A 22 -3.20 -11.11 -0.40
C GLU A 22 -4.57 -11.11 0.29
N GLU A 23 -4.61 -11.44 1.58
CA GLU A 23 -5.84 -11.41 2.36
C GLU A 23 -6.36 -9.98 2.57
N TYR A 24 -5.47 -9.02 2.90
CA TYR A 24 -5.83 -7.60 3.07
C TYR A 24 -6.49 -7.00 1.83
N PHE A 25 -6.05 -7.40 0.62
CA PHE A 25 -6.60 -6.94 -0.66
C PHE A 25 -7.69 -7.87 -1.22
N SER A 26 -8.03 -8.95 -0.52
CA SER A 26 -9.06 -9.90 -0.94
C SER A 26 -10.48 -9.29 -0.91
N GLU A 27 -11.42 -10.01 -1.49
CA GLU A 27 -12.84 -9.66 -1.50
C GLU A 27 -13.42 -9.52 -0.07
N ALA A 28 -12.89 -10.28 0.90
CA ALA A 28 -13.32 -10.22 2.31
C ALA A 28 -13.18 -8.83 2.95
N TYR A 29 -12.26 -8.01 2.44
CA TYR A 29 -12.02 -6.65 2.92
C TYR A 29 -12.31 -5.58 1.87
N SER A 30 -12.99 -5.91 0.78
CA SER A 30 -13.27 -5.00 -0.34
C SER A 30 -14.23 -3.87 0.02
N ASP A 31 -15.13 -4.07 0.99
CA ASP A 31 -16.06 -3.07 1.51
C ASP A 31 -15.44 -2.09 2.51
N TYR A 32 -14.22 -2.39 3.01
CA TYR A 32 -13.52 -1.50 3.93
C TYR A 32 -12.93 -0.29 3.22
N ILE A 33 -13.06 0.86 3.85
CA ILE A 33 -12.56 2.15 3.38
C ILE A 33 -11.10 2.31 3.86
N SER A 34 -10.16 2.30 2.93
CA SER A 34 -8.76 2.64 3.17
C SER A 34 -8.45 4.09 2.76
N ASN A 35 -7.27 4.59 3.12
CA ASN A 35 -6.80 5.89 2.63
C ASN A 35 -6.76 5.97 1.10
N SER A 36 -6.32 4.91 0.43
CA SER A 36 -6.29 4.85 -1.04
C SER A 36 -7.69 4.83 -1.66
N ARG A 37 -8.68 4.24 -0.99
CA ARG A 37 -10.07 4.28 -1.42
C ARG A 37 -10.69 5.68 -1.26
N LEU A 38 -10.36 6.39 -0.19
CA LEU A 38 -10.79 7.79 0.00
C LEU A 38 -10.25 8.73 -1.10
N LYS A 39 -9.12 8.41 -1.72
CA LYS A 39 -8.63 9.14 -2.89
C LYS A 39 -9.62 9.14 -4.04
N LEU A 40 -10.35 8.04 -4.24
CA LEU A 40 -11.30 7.88 -5.36
C LEU A 40 -12.53 8.77 -5.26
N ILE A 41 -12.87 9.27 -4.05
CA ILE A 41 -13.96 10.25 -3.82
C ILE A 41 -13.44 11.67 -3.68
N ASN A 42 -12.11 11.89 -3.71
CA ASN A 42 -11.52 13.21 -3.51
C ASN A 42 -11.45 14.01 -4.83
N PRO A 43 -12.24 15.09 -5.01
CA PRO A 43 -12.24 15.87 -6.24
C PRO A 43 -10.89 16.58 -6.50
N GLU A 44 -10.13 16.94 -5.46
CA GLU A 44 -8.81 17.54 -5.60
C GLU A 44 -7.79 16.57 -6.22
N GLN A 45 -8.07 15.25 -6.13
CA GLN A 45 -7.28 14.20 -6.76
C GLN A 45 -7.97 13.62 -8.02
N GLY A 46 -8.98 14.29 -8.57
CA GLY A 46 -9.75 13.84 -9.72
C GLY A 46 -10.73 12.69 -9.40
N GLY A 47 -11.04 12.48 -8.12
CA GLY A 47 -12.02 11.49 -7.69
C GLY A 47 -13.46 11.96 -7.86
N SER A 48 -14.37 10.97 -7.95
CA SER A 48 -15.82 11.19 -8.05
C SER A 48 -16.59 10.05 -7.39
N PRO A 49 -17.90 10.17 -7.17
CA PRO A 49 -18.74 9.06 -6.72
C PRO A 49 -18.65 7.83 -7.61
N GLU A 50 -18.64 8.00 -8.92
CA GLU A 50 -18.52 6.93 -9.92
C GLU A 50 -17.14 6.27 -9.85
N ALA A 51 -16.07 7.05 -9.71
CA ALA A 51 -14.71 6.54 -9.54
C ALA A 51 -14.59 5.74 -8.23
N TYR A 52 -15.24 6.18 -7.17
CA TYR A 52 -15.26 5.49 -5.89
C TYR A 52 -15.97 4.13 -6.01
N LEU A 53 -17.11 4.08 -6.67
CA LEU A 53 -17.84 2.83 -6.93
C LEU A 53 -17.06 1.88 -7.86
N ALA A 54 -16.50 2.41 -8.93
CA ALA A 54 -15.70 1.62 -9.87
C ALA A 54 -14.41 1.07 -9.24
N GLY A 55 -13.84 1.79 -8.28
CA GLY A 55 -12.67 1.34 -7.54
C GLY A 55 -12.93 0.26 -6.49
N LEU A 56 -14.19 -0.04 -6.20
CA LEU A 56 -14.62 -1.18 -5.38
C LEU A 56 -14.42 -2.49 -6.15
N GLY A 57 -13.28 -3.07 -6.10
CA GLY A 57 -12.94 -4.30 -6.82
C GLY A 57 -12.00 -4.08 -8.01
N ALA A 58 -11.49 -2.87 -8.20
CA ALA A 58 -10.41 -2.66 -9.15
C ALA A 58 -9.14 -3.36 -8.67
N ASP A 59 -8.66 -4.32 -9.45
CA ASP A 59 -7.38 -5.00 -9.23
C ASP A 59 -6.25 -3.99 -9.10
N GLY A 60 -5.24 -4.37 -8.31
CA GLY A 60 -4.05 -3.56 -8.05
C GLY A 60 -3.42 -3.02 -9.33
N ARG A 61 -2.89 -1.80 -9.29
CA ARG A 61 -2.25 -1.20 -10.44
C ARG A 61 -0.91 -1.85 -10.70
N TYR A 62 -0.73 -2.38 -11.88
CA TYR A 62 0.53 -2.92 -12.36
C TYR A 62 1.51 -1.78 -12.69
N SER A 63 2.39 -1.45 -11.74
CA SER A 63 3.37 -0.38 -11.84
C SER A 63 4.71 -0.79 -11.24
N ASP A 64 5.79 -0.66 -12.01
CA ASP A 64 7.14 -0.98 -11.53
C ASP A 64 7.53 -0.17 -10.30
N SER A 65 7.08 1.08 -10.20
CA SER A 65 7.37 1.92 -9.03
C SER A 65 6.65 1.44 -7.77
N LEU A 66 5.42 0.93 -7.90
CA LEU A 66 4.69 0.33 -6.78
C LEU A 66 5.33 -1.00 -6.38
N TYR A 67 5.63 -1.86 -7.36
CA TYR A 67 6.29 -3.14 -7.11
C TYR A 67 7.65 -2.96 -6.45
N PHE A 68 8.45 -2.01 -6.93
CA PHE A 68 9.72 -1.64 -6.31
C PHE A 68 9.52 -1.09 -4.88
N GLY A 69 8.52 -0.25 -4.68
CA GLY A 69 8.15 0.28 -3.35
C GLY A 69 7.79 -0.85 -2.39
N SER A 70 6.96 -1.80 -2.81
CA SER A 70 6.63 -3.00 -2.00
C SER A 70 7.88 -3.79 -1.65
N ALA A 71 8.80 -4.03 -2.60
CA ALA A 71 10.04 -4.73 -2.33
C ALA A 71 10.93 -4.03 -1.28
N VAL A 72 10.96 -2.68 -1.27
CA VAL A 72 11.64 -1.92 -0.21
C VAL A 72 10.95 -2.13 1.14
N HIS A 73 9.62 -2.04 1.20
CA HIS A 73 8.85 -2.27 2.44
C HIS A 73 9.08 -3.68 2.98
N GLU A 74 8.96 -4.70 2.14
CA GLU A 74 9.12 -6.11 2.49
C GLU A 74 10.50 -6.39 3.09
N LEU A 75 11.58 -5.92 2.44
CA LEU A 75 12.95 -6.18 2.90
C LEU A 75 13.38 -5.30 4.07
N VAL A 76 12.81 -4.12 4.25
CA VAL A 76 13.13 -3.22 5.39
C VAL A 76 12.30 -3.59 6.62
N LEU A 77 11.01 -3.87 6.45
CA LEU A 77 10.08 -4.05 7.56
C LEU A 77 9.85 -5.52 7.95
N GLN A 78 10.10 -6.46 7.02
CA GLN A 78 9.91 -7.91 7.21
C GLN A 78 11.09 -8.73 6.64
N PRO A 79 12.35 -8.41 6.97
CA PRO A 79 13.53 -9.08 6.38
C PRO A 79 13.61 -10.58 6.69
N GLU A 80 12.90 -11.03 7.74
CA GLU A 80 12.80 -12.45 8.09
C GLU A 80 11.86 -13.23 7.17
N SER A 81 10.87 -12.55 6.56
CA SER A 81 9.81 -13.16 5.75
C SER A 81 10.08 -13.11 4.25
N PHE A 82 10.98 -12.23 3.80
CA PHE A 82 11.24 -11.99 2.38
C PHE A 82 12.72 -12.15 2.02
N ILE A 83 12.99 -12.46 0.75
CA ILE A 83 14.35 -12.61 0.21
C ILE A 83 14.45 -12.05 -1.21
N LEU A 84 15.45 -11.21 -1.46
CA LEU A 84 15.78 -10.78 -2.82
C LEU A 84 16.51 -11.90 -3.57
N VAL A 85 15.98 -12.30 -4.71
CA VAL A 85 16.56 -13.36 -5.54
C VAL A 85 17.55 -12.78 -6.54
N GLU A 86 18.80 -13.19 -6.42
CA GLU A 86 19.92 -12.65 -7.19
C GLU A 86 20.10 -13.32 -8.59
N SER A 87 19.72 -14.58 -8.69
CA SER A 87 19.99 -15.43 -9.86
C SER A 87 18.87 -15.44 -10.90
N VAL A 88 17.81 -14.67 -10.70
CA VAL A 88 16.63 -14.64 -11.57
C VAL A 88 16.40 -13.23 -12.09
N ASP A 89 16.41 -13.06 -13.40
CA ASP A 89 16.14 -11.79 -14.07
C ASP A 89 14.69 -11.70 -14.51
N ARG A 90 13.88 -10.97 -13.71
CA ARG A 90 12.49 -10.67 -14.05
C ARG A 90 12.43 -9.70 -15.24
N PRO A 91 11.57 -9.92 -16.24
CA PRO A 91 11.35 -8.94 -17.30
C PRO A 91 10.92 -7.57 -16.74
N THR A 92 11.36 -6.50 -17.40
CA THR A 92 11.03 -5.12 -16.98
C THR A 92 9.62 -4.70 -17.40
N ALA A 93 9.09 -3.69 -16.74
CA ALA A 93 7.80 -3.06 -17.02
C ALA A 93 6.64 -4.06 -17.05
N LYS A 94 5.65 -3.79 -17.86
CA LYS A 94 4.45 -4.65 -17.95
C LYS A 94 4.76 -6.10 -18.38
N ALA A 95 5.89 -6.36 -19.06
CA ALA A 95 6.31 -7.72 -19.39
C ALA A 95 6.61 -8.55 -18.14
N GLY A 96 7.14 -7.94 -17.09
CA GLY A 96 7.34 -8.61 -15.81
C GLY A 96 6.02 -9.03 -15.15
N PHE A 97 5.04 -8.14 -15.12
CA PHE A 97 3.71 -8.48 -14.60
C PHE A 97 3.00 -9.56 -15.44
N MET A 98 3.18 -9.52 -16.77
CA MET A 98 2.71 -10.59 -17.65
C MET A 98 3.37 -11.92 -17.33
N ALA A 99 4.69 -11.90 -17.11
CA ALA A 99 5.43 -13.11 -16.78
C ALA A 99 5.02 -13.68 -15.42
N ASP A 100 4.80 -12.83 -14.42
CA ASP A 100 4.32 -13.28 -13.10
C ASP A 100 2.90 -13.86 -13.17
N GLU A 101 1.99 -13.22 -13.91
CA GLU A 101 0.61 -13.69 -14.09
C GLU A 101 0.53 -15.04 -14.82
N LEU A 102 1.42 -15.25 -15.80
CA LEU A 102 1.42 -16.47 -16.63
C LEU A 102 2.26 -17.61 -16.02
N TYR A 103 3.13 -17.32 -15.05
CA TYR A 103 4.02 -18.32 -14.47
C TYR A 103 3.30 -19.52 -13.83
N PRO A 104 2.23 -19.34 -13.03
CA PRO A 104 1.45 -20.46 -12.49
C PRO A 104 0.87 -21.38 -13.56
N LEU A 105 0.43 -20.81 -14.69
CA LEU A 105 -0.09 -21.59 -15.84
C LEU A 105 1.04 -22.37 -16.51
N PHE A 106 2.19 -21.76 -16.67
CA PHE A 106 3.39 -22.43 -17.17
C PHE A 106 3.80 -23.63 -16.28
N ILE A 107 3.82 -23.44 -14.96
CA ILE A 107 4.16 -24.52 -14.03
C ILE A 107 3.13 -25.66 -14.09
N ALA A 108 1.86 -25.35 -14.22
CA ALA A 108 0.79 -26.35 -14.27
C ALA A 108 0.77 -27.14 -15.58
N ASN A 109 1.01 -26.48 -16.72
CA ASN A 109 0.77 -27.02 -18.06
C ASN A 109 2.05 -27.26 -18.88
N GLY A 110 3.20 -26.74 -18.43
CA GLY A 110 4.48 -26.76 -19.16
C GLY A 110 4.54 -25.79 -20.35
N VAL A 111 3.44 -25.13 -20.67
CA VAL A 111 3.30 -24.19 -21.80
C VAL A 111 2.22 -23.15 -21.48
N VAL A 112 2.38 -21.95 -22.03
CA VAL A 112 1.35 -20.90 -21.97
C VAL A 112 0.73 -20.74 -23.37
N THR A 113 -0.58 -20.84 -23.43
CA THR A 113 -1.34 -20.74 -24.68
C THR A 113 -1.52 -19.28 -25.14
N LYS A 114 -1.85 -19.11 -26.43
CA LYS A 114 -2.15 -17.77 -26.97
C LYS A 114 -3.36 -17.12 -26.28
N ASP A 115 -4.39 -17.87 -25.96
CA ASP A 115 -5.60 -17.37 -25.29
C ASP A 115 -5.28 -16.89 -23.86
N GLU A 116 -4.46 -17.62 -23.10
CA GLU A 116 -4.02 -17.22 -21.78
C GLU A 116 -3.20 -15.91 -21.83
N ILE A 117 -2.33 -15.75 -22.84
CA ILE A 117 -1.58 -14.49 -23.04
C ILE A 117 -2.54 -13.33 -23.32
N VAL A 118 -3.58 -13.52 -24.13
CA VAL A 118 -4.57 -12.47 -24.43
C VAL A 118 -5.31 -12.08 -23.15
N VAL A 119 -5.82 -13.05 -22.39
CA VAL A 119 -6.55 -12.82 -21.13
C VAL A 119 -5.66 -12.05 -20.12
N ALA A 120 -4.42 -12.49 -19.93
CA ALA A 120 -3.49 -11.81 -19.04
C ALA A 120 -3.13 -10.40 -19.54
N SER A 121 -2.99 -10.22 -20.87
CA SER A 121 -2.72 -8.92 -21.49
C SER A 121 -3.84 -7.92 -21.23
N ASP A 122 -5.09 -8.34 -21.32
CA ASP A 122 -6.26 -7.50 -21.06
C ASP A 122 -6.33 -7.13 -19.57
N LYS A 123 -6.12 -8.08 -18.68
CA LYS A 123 -6.08 -7.88 -17.22
C LYS A 123 -5.04 -6.83 -16.82
N ILE A 124 -3.83 -6.93 -17.37
CA ILE A 124 -2.71 -6.04 -17.03
C ILE A 124 -2.74 -4.73 -17.85
N SER A 125 -3.64 -4.63 -18.83
CA SER A 125 -3.60 -3.56 -19.84
C SER A 125 -2.22 -3.45 -20.49
N TYR A 126 -1.63 -4.62 -20.81
CA TYR A 126 -0.28 -4.72 -21.37
C TYR A 126 -0.16 -4.02 -22.71
N TYR A 127 -1.16 -4.15 -23.56
CA TYR A 127 -1.19 -3.60 -24.89
C TYR A 127 -2.49 -2.82 -25.17
N LYS A 128 -2.32 -1.59 -25.70
CA LYS A 128 -3.47 -0.81 -26.18
C LYS A 128 -3.73 -1.16 -27.66
N GLY A 129 -4.45 -2.24 -27.90
CA GLY A 129 -4.77 -2.70 -29.24
C GLY A 129 -4.71 -4.21 -29.35
N LYS A 130 -4.85 -4.72 -30.58
CA LYS A 130 -4.81 -6.16 -30.81
C LYS A 130 -3.40 -6.71 -30.67
N MET A 131 -3.24 -7.71 -29.83
CA MET A 131 -1.99 -8.47 -29.70
C MET A 131 -1.84 -9.34 -30.96
N ASP A 132 -0.84 -9.04 -31.79
CA ASP A 132 -0.49 -9.87 -32.96
C ASP A 132 0.50 -10.98 -32.57
N GLU A 133 0.72 -11.92 -33.51
CA GLU A 133 1.57 -13.09 -33.27
C GLU A 133 3.02 -12.69 -32.94
N ASP A 134 3.57 -11.72 -33.66
CA ASP A 134 4.97 -11.27 -33.45
C ASP A 134 5.18 -10.73 -32.02
N LYS A 135 4.19 -9.99 -31.49
CA LYS A 135 4.22 -9.46 -30.12
C LYS A 135 4.06 -10.55 -29.07
N MET A 136 3.20 -11.53 -29.35
CA MET A 136 3.04 -12.70 -28.48
C MET A 136 4.33 -13.53 -28.41
N ASP A 137 4.96 -13.78 -29.56
CA ASP A 137 6.21 -14.53 -29.63
C ASP A 137 7.36 -13.78 -28.95
N ALA A 138 7.46 -12.46 -29.15
CA ALA A 138 8.45 -11.64 -28.46
C ALA A 138 8.26 -11.63 -26.93
N LEU A 139 7.02 -11.60 -26.46
CA LEU A 139 6.72 -11.72 -25.03
C LEU A 139 7.06 -13.11 -24.51
N ARG A 140 6.70 -14.16 -25.23
CA ARG A 140 6.98 -15.55 -24.88
C ARG A 140 8.49 -15.78 -24.67
N ILE A 141 9.30 -15.33 -25.61
CA ILE A 141 10.77 -15.46 -25.50
C ILE A 141 11.31 -14.74 -24.26
N LYS A 142 10.79 -13.54 -23.93
CA LYS A 142 11.18 -12.84 -22.70
C LYS A 142 10.81 -13.60 -21.43
N CYS A 143 9.65 -14.26 -21.45
CA CYS A 143 9.17 -15.03 -20.29
C CYS A 143 9.88 -16.38 -20.14
N GLU A 144 10.23 -17.06 -21.23
CA GLU A 144 10.87 -18.39 -21.20
C GLU A 144 12.17 -18.39 -20.37
N ASN A 145 13.05 -17.42 -20.57
CA ASN A 145 14.27 -17.31 -19.78
C ASN A 145 13.98 -17.06 -18.29
N TYR A 146 13.04 -16.21 -17.99
CA TYR A 146 12.61 -15.94 -16.63
C TYR A 146 12.01 -17.19 -15.98
N TYR A 147 11.15 -17.93 -16.69
CA TYR A 147 10.54 -19.14 -16.19
C TYR A 147 11.57 -20.24 -15.90
N ALA A 148 12.55 -20.42 -16.81
CA ALA A 148 13.61 -21.38 -16.60
C ALA A 148 14.46 -21.04 -15.35
N GLN A 149 14.86 -19.78 -15.21
CA GLN A 149 15.62 -19.31 -14.05
C GLN A 149 14.82 -19.42 -12.75
N ARG A 150 13.56 -18.97 -12.75
CA ARG A 150 12.69 -19.00 -11.60
C ARG A 150 12.38 -20.43 -11.15
N THR A 151 12.04 -21.32 -12.09
CA THR A 151 11.80 -22.74 -11.80
C THR A 151 13.06 -23.40 -11.22
N ALA A 152 14.23 -23.16 -11.81
CA ALA A 152 15.48 -23.71 -11.30
C ALA A 152 15.80 -23.19 -9.88
N TYR A 153 15.52 -21.93 -9.60
CA TYR A 153 15.68 -21.36 -8.27
C TYR A 153 14.70 -21.98 -7.26
N GLU A 154 13.41 -22.00 -7.58
CA GLU A 154 12.36 -22.51 -6.68
C GLU A 154 12.53 -24.00 -6.37
N TRP A 155 12.99 -24.80 -7.34
CA TRP A 155 13.23 -26.25 -7.14
C TRP A 155 14.58 -26.54 -6.47
N GLY A 156 15.58 -25.67 -6.65
CA GLY A 156 16.93 -25.87 -6.13
C GLY A 156 17.21 -25.19 -4.80
N SER A 157 16.41 -24.21 -4.40
CA SER A 157 16.67 -23.40 -3.22
C SER A 157 15.92 -23.92 -1.98
N LYS A 158 16.67 -24.28 -0.95
CA LYS A 158 16.10 -24.57 0.37
C LYS A 158 15.55 -23.32 1.09
N TYR A 159 15.90 -22.12 0.63
CA TYR A 159 15.43 -20.86 1.22
C TYR A 159 14.01 -20.48 0.80
N VAL A 160 13.50 -21.01 -0.32
CA VAL A 160 12.13 -20.75 -0.79
C VAL A 160 11.08 -21.34 0.18
N ALA A 161 11.45 -22.34 0.98
CA ALA A 161 10.53 -22.91 1.96
C ALA A 161 10.22 -21.98 3.14
N ASP A 162 11.15 -21.03 3.46
CA ASP A 162 11.08 -20.21 4.67
C ASP A 162 10.80 -18.74 4.39
N LYS A 163 11.06 -18.25 3.17
CA LYS A 163 10.89 -16.82 2.81
C LYS A 163 10.23 -16.64 1.44
N VAL A 164 9.44 -15.58 1.32
CA VAL A 164 8.81 -15.19 0.04
C VAL A 164 9.86 -14.56 -0.87
N PRO A 165 10.08 -15.10 -2.08
CA PRO A 165 11.07 -14.58 -3.01
C PRO A 165 10.60 -13.30 -3.72
N ILE A 166 11.47 -12.31 -3.81
CA ILE A 166 11.29 -11.08 -4.58
C ILE A 166 12.12 -11.16 -5.86
N TYR A 167 11.48 -11.06 -7.00
CA TYR A 167 12.12 -11.13 -8.32
C TYR A 167 12.15 -9.75 -8.97
N LEU A 168 13.34 -9.27 -9.30
CA LEU A 168 13.57 -8.00 -9.99
C LEU A 168 14.54 -8.18 -11.16
N ASP A 169 14.55 -7.27 -12.10
CA ASP A 169 15.63 -7.15 -13.08
C ASP A 169 16.94 -6.68 -12.41
N ALA A 170 18.09 -6.95 -13.04
CA ALA A 170 19.40 -6.66 -12.46
C ALA A 170 19.56 -5.19 -12.02
N LYS A 171 19.10 -4.23 -12.83
CA LYS A 171 19.20 -2.80 -12.52
C LYS A 171 18.35 -2.43 -11.31
N SER A 172 17.15 -2.98 -11.22
CA SER A 172 16.25 -2.76 -10.08
C SER A 172 16.78 -3.42 -8.81
N ARG A 173 17.42 -4.59 -8.90
CA ARG A 173 18.11 -5.22 -7.76
C ARG A 173 19.24 -4.35 -7.20
N ASP A 174 20.11 -3.83 -8.06
CA ASP A 174 21.21 -2.96 -7.64
C ASP A 174 20.67 -1.71 -6.94
N LYS A 175 19.67 -1.07 -7.54
CA LYS A 175 18.99 0.07 -6.98
C LYS A 175 18.31 -0.24 -5.62
N LEU A 176 17.71 -1.40 -5.48
CA LEU A 176 17.07 -1.83 -4.24
C LEU A 176 18.09 -2.01 -3.12
N ARG A 177 19.24 -2.63 -3.41
CA ARG A 177 20.34 -2.77 -2.43
C ARG A 177 20.82 -1.43 -1.93
N GLU A 178 21.05 -0.46 -2.81
CA GLU A 178 21.45 0.89 -2.42
C GLU A 178 20.41 1.56 -1.50
N CYS A 179 19.11 1.39 -1.81
CA CYS A 179 18.04 1.92 -0.97
C CYS A 179 18.05 1.25 0.42
N ILE A 180 18.18 -0.08 0.48
CA ILE A 180 18.21 -0.82 1.75
C ILE A 180 19.42 -0.42 2.59
N VAL A 181 20.62 -0.42 2.02
CA VAL A 181 21.86 0.01 2.69
C VAL A 181 21.70 1.43 3.24
N SER A 182 21.10 2.33 2.46
CA SER A 182 20.87 3.71 2.92
C SER A 182 19.93 3.77 4.13
N VAL A 183 18.90 2.94 4.18
CA VAL A 183 17.97 2.85 5.32
C VAL A 183 18.66 2.22 6.52
N GLU A 184 19.39 1.12 6.33
CA GLU A 184 20.11 0.40 7.39
C GLU A 184 21.23 1.24 8.01
N CYS A 185 21.92 2.03 7.21
CA CYS A 185 22.99 2.91 7.68
C CYS A 185 22.49 4.23 8.27
N ASN A 186 21.19 4.51 8.26
CA ASN A 186 20.62 5.73 8.82
C ASN A 186 20.24 5.55 10.30
N PRO A 187 21.02 6.14 11.25
CA PRO A 187 20.80 5.90 12.67
C PRO A 187 19.45 6.46 13.18
N GLN A 188 18.91 7.50 12.53
CA GLN A 188 17.60 8.04 12.91
C GLN A 188 16.49 7.07 12.53
N ILE A 189 16.55 6.48 11.32
CA ILE A 189 15.58 5.47 10.89
C ILE A 189 15.70 4.22 11.76
N GLN A 190 16.93 3.74 12.00
CA GLN A 190 17.14 2.53 12.82
C GLN A 190 16.66 2.70 14.26
N SER A 191 16.72 3.90 14.81
CA SER A 191 16.17 4.16 16.15
C SER A 191 14.65 4.09 16.20
N LEU A 192 13.96 4.33 15.07
CA LEU A 192 12.50 4.24 14.94
C LEU A 192 12.03 2.82 14.59
N LEU A 193 12.81 2.09 13.77
CA LEU A 193 12.57 0.68 13.43
C LEU A 193 13.21 -0.27 14.46
N ASN A 194 13.03 0.02 15.73
CA ASN A 194 13.62 -0.76 16.81
C ASN A 194 12.87 -2.08 17.08
N PRO A 195 13.48 -3.06 17.82
CA PRO A 195 12.88 -4.39 18.02
C PRO A 195 11.53 -4.42 18.76
N ILE A 196 11.15 -3.34 19.45
CA ILE A 196 9.84 -3.25 20.13
C ILE A 196 8.76 -2.62 19.24
N SER A 197 9.13 -2.11 18.07
CA SER A 197 8.16 -1.60 17.11
C SER A 197 7.37 -2.75 16.46
N LYS A 198 6.14 -2.46 16.07
CA LYS A 198 5.31 -3.37 15.28
C LYS A 198 5.32 -2.95 13.83
N ASN A 199 5.60 -3.88 12.95
CA ASN A 199 5.63 -3.67 11.50
C ASN A 199 4.39 -4.26 10.82
N GLU A 200 4.02 -3.71 9.67
CA GLU A 200 3.01 -4.23 8.73
C GLU A 200 1.71 -4.69 9.41
N SER A 201 1.23 -3.87 10.35
CA SER A 201 0.07 -4.20 11.17
C SER A 201 -1.22 -3.70 10.56
N VAL A 202 -2.23 -4.56 10.45
CA VAL A 202 -3.55 -4.19 9.94
C VAL A 202 -4.48 -3.82 11.09
N LEU A 203 -5.08 -2.62 11.01
CA LEU A 203 -6.00 -2.09 11.99
C LEU A 203 -7.37 -1.86 11.34
N LEU A 204 -8.43 -2.38 11.97
CA LEU A 204 -9.82 -2.21 11.55
C LEU A 204 -10.61 -1.46 12.60
N ILE A 205 -11.61 -0.68 12.15
CA ILE A 205 -12.62 -0.07 13.02
C ILE A 205 -13.89 0.20 12.23
N ASP A 206 -15.04 0.04 12.87
CA ASP A 206 -16.31 0.48 12.33
C ASP A 206 -16.66 1.88 12.87
N VAL A 207 -17.35 2.66 12.05
CA VAL A 207 -17.85 3.98 12.44
C VAL A 207 -19.34 4.09 12.12
N LEU A 208 -20.13 4.54 13.08
CA LEU A 208 -21.53 4.89 12.87
C LEU A 208 -21.60 6.29 12.26
N VAL A 209 -22.28 6.40 11.13
CA VAL A 209 -22.58 7.69 10.49
C VAL A 209 -24.08 7.96 10.58
N GLU A 210 -24.43 9.19 10.99
CA GLU A 210 -25.80 9.59 11.23
C GLU A 210 -26.08 10.96 10.59
N HIS A 211 -27.21 11.09 9.91
CA HIS A 211 -27.68 12.35 9.33
C HIS A 211 -29.20 12.31 9.10
N ASN A 212 -29.91 13.33 9.59
CA ASN A 212 -31.37 13.49 9.39
C ASN A 212 -32.22 12.24 9.69
N GLY A 213 -31.88 11.51 10.77
CA GLY A 213 -32.60 10.30 11.15
C GLY A 213 -32.20 9.04 10.41
N LEU A 214 -31.35 9.15 9.39
CA LEU A 214 -30.71 7.99 8.74
C LEU A 214 -29.40 7.64 9.44
N SER A 215 -29.07 6.35 9.46
CA SER A 215 -27.80 5.87 10.00
C SER A 215 -27.26 4.70 9.20
N LYS A 216 -25.93 4.56 9.16
CA LYS A 216 -25.22 3.46 8.53
C LYS A 216 -23.89 3.21 9.24
N VAL A 217 -23.43 1.98 9.24
CA VAL A 217 -22.08 1.63 9.70
C VAL A 217 -21.16 1.56 8.49
N LEU A 218 -20.05 2.32 8.55
CA LEU A 218 -18.95 2.25 7.60
C LEU A 218 -17.78 1.53 8.25
N LYS A 219 -17.06 0.75 7.48
CA LYS A 219 -15.91 -0.03 7.93
C LYS A 219 -14.63 0.63 7.43
N LEU A 220 -13.66 0.85 8.30
CA LEU A 220 -12.37 1.43 7.95
C LEU A 220 -11.26 0.40 8.14
N LYS A 221 -10.26 0.45 7.25
CA LYS A 221 -9.03 -0.34 7.38
C LYS A 221 -7.79 0.52 7.16
N ALA A 222 -6.75 0.23 7.93
CA ALA A 222 -5.42 0.79 7.76
C ALA A 222 -4.38 -0.34 7.82
N LYS A 223 -3.38 -0.30 6.96
CA LYS A 223 -2.16 -1.10 7.09
C LYS A 223 -1.05 -0.14 7.49
N LEU A 224 -0.52 -0.34 8.69
CA LEU A 224 0.48 0.52 9.31
C LEU A 224 1.86 -0.06 9.03
N ASP A 225 2.73 0.71 8.39
CA ASP A 225 4.09 0.26 8.08
C ASP A 225 4.89 -0.05 9.36
N ASN A 226 4.87 0.88 10.31
CA ASN A 226 5.55 0.69 11.59
C ASN A 226 4.95 1.60 12.67
N PHE A 227 4.84 1.10 13.90
CA PHE A 227 4.51 1.93 15.05
C PHE A 227 5.11 1.39 16.34
N THR A 228 5.26 2.28 17.31
CA THR A 228 5.70 1.95 18.69
C THR A 228 4.80 2.66 19.67
N TYR A 229 4.33 1.95 20.70
CA TYR A 229 3.76 2.55 21.89
C TYR A 229 4.62 2.20 23.11
N SER A 230 5.10 3.21 23.81
CA SER A 230 5.85 3.07 25.08
C SER A 230 4.95 3.46 26.25
N PRO A 231 4.50 2.50 27.09
CA PRO A 231 3.72 2.81 28.28
C PRO A 231 4.47 3.67 29.28
N GLU A 232 5.80 3.51 29.41
CA GLU A 232 6.65 4.23 30.36
C GLU A 232 6.70 5.74 30.07
N SER A 233 6.88 6.11 28.80
CA SER A 233 6.88 7.51 28.36
C SER A 233 5.51 8.01 27.96
N ASN A 234 4.52 7.11 27.85
CA ASN A 234 3.19 7.36 27.31
C ASN A 234 3.28 8.04 25.93
N GLU A 235 4.15 7.51 25.08
CA GLU A 235 4.39 8.02 23.73
C GLU A 235 3.97 7.00 22.68
N LEU A 236 3.23 7.47 21.68
CA LEU A 236 2.83 6.71 20.50
C LEU A 236 3.53 7.32 19.28
N VAL A 237 4.36 6.54 18.62
CA VAL A 237 5.07 6.92 17.39
C VAL A 237 4.55 6.10 16.23
N LEU A 238 4.10 6.77 15.18
CA LEU A 238 3.69 6.17 13.90
C LEU A 238 4.71 6.54 12.85
N ASN A 239 5.25 5.56 12.16
CA ASN A 239 6.18 5.74 11.05
C ASN A 239 5.60 5.12 9.78
N ASP A 240 5.80 5.79 8.65
CA ASP A 240 5.34 5.34 7.34
C ASP A 240 6.52 5.41 6.36
N LEU A 241 6.89 4.28 5.78
CA LEU A 241 8.05 4.16 4.88
C LEU A 241 7.62 4.52 3.45
N LYS A 242 8.41 5.36 2.78
CA LYS A 242 8.14 5.74 1.39
C LYS A 242 9.39 5.73 0.54
N THR A 243 9.27 5.19 -0.66
CA THR A 243 10.23 5.41 -1.73
C THR A 243 9.89 6.70 -2.48
N SER A 244 10.91 7.50 -2.80
CA SER A 244 10.75 8.74 -3.57
C SER A 244 11.54 8.69 -4.87
N GLY A 245 10.88 8.95 -6.00
CA GLY A 245 11.52 9.13 -7.30
C GLY A 245 12.28 10.47 -7.43
N HIS A 246 12.40 11.24 -6.34
CA HIS A 246 13.06 12.53 -6.27
C HIS A 246 14.09 12.54 -5.15
N TYR A 247 15.04 13.50 -5.20
CA TYR A 247 15.92 13.79 -4.07
C TYR A 247 15.12 14.15 -2.83
N LEU A 248 15.64 13.82 -1.64
CA LEU A 248 14.95 14.07 -0.36
C LEU A 248 14.56 15.53 -0.15
N THR A 249 15.35 16.48 -0.67
CA THR A 249 15.06 17.92 -0.61
C THR A 249 13.74 18.31 -1.28
N LYS A 250 13.25 17.47 -2.20
CA LYS A 250 11.97 17.65 -2.91
C LYS A 250 10.84 16.77 -2.38
N PHE A 251 11.06 16.05 -1.27
CA PHE A 251 10.04 15.15 -0.76
C PHE A 251 8.74 15.87 -0.36
N HIS A 252 8.81 17.13 0.06
CA HIS A 252 7.64 17.95 0.35
C HIS A 252 6.65 18.03 -0.83
N GLU A 253 7.15 18.08 -2.08
CA GLU A 253 6.31 18.07 -3.28
C GLU A 253 5.51 16.75 -3.39
N SER A 254 6.15 15.62 -3.05
CA SER A 254 5.49 14.31 -3.01
C SER A 254 4.53 14.21 -1.83
N PHE A 255 4.90 14.77 -0.67
CA PHE A 255 4.08 14.76 0.54
C PHE A 255 2.72 15.42 0.27
N ASP A 256 2.74 16.61 -0.34
CA ASP A 256 1.52 17.35 -0.68
C ASP A 256 0.75 16.67 -1.83
N LYS A 257 1.43 16.31 -2.92
CA LYS A 257 0.82 15.70 -4.11
C LYS A 257 0.06 14.41 -3.81
N TYR A 258 0.59 13.58 -2.91
CA TYR A 258 0.00 12.28 -2.57
C TYR A 258 -0.88 12.33 -1.32
N HIS A 259 -1.07 13.52 -0.74
CA HIS A 259 -1.89 13.74 0.46
C HIS A 259 -1.46 12.84 1.64
N TYR A 260 -0.15 12.75 1.87
CA TYR A 260 0.36 11.92 2.97
C TYR A 260 -0.08 12.42 4.35
N ALA A 261 -0.35 13.73 4.50
CA ALA A 261 -0.94 14.28 5.72
C ALA A 261 -2.27 13.57 6.07
N ARG A 262 -3.15 13.33 5.08
CA ARG A 262 -4.42 12.59 5.27
C ARG A 262 -4.17 11.15 5.69
N GLN A 263 -3.25 10.46 5.04
CA GLN A 263 -2.89 9.07 5.38
C GLN A 263 -2.44 8.98 6.84
N MET A 264 -1.46 9.80 7.22
CA MET A 264 -0.92 9.81 8.57
C MET A 264 -1.95 10.18 9.64
N ALA A 265 -2.82 11.14 9.33
CA ALA A 265 -3.88 11.55 10.25
C ALA A 265 -4.94 10.45 10.45
N MET A 266 -5.39 9.78 9.38
CA MET A 266 -6.31 8.65 9.47
C MET A 266 -5.70 7.50 10.29
N TYR A 267 -4.47 7.10 9.98
CA TYR A 267 -3.78 6.01 10.66
C TYR A 267 -3.55 6.33 12.14
N MET A 268 -3.05 7.53 12.44
CA MET A 268 -2.85 7.98 13.82
C MET A 268 -4.15 8.05 14.61
N TRP A 269 -5.24 8.50 13.98
CA TRP A 269 -6.55 8.55 14.62
C TRP A 269 -7.04 7.16 15.00
N MET A 270 -6.96 6.19 14.09
CA MET A 270 -7.36 4.81 14.35
C MET A 270 -6.46 4.17 15.43
N LEU A 271 -5.15 4.34 15.30
CA LEU A 271 -4.17 3.78 16.24
C LEU A 271 -4.30 4.39 17.65
N LYS A 272 -4.52 5.71 17.74
CA LYS A 272 -4.79 6.38 19.00
C LYS A 272 -6.03 5.82 19.71
N LEU A 273 -7.13 5.63 18.97
CA LEU A 273 -8.36 5.02 19.53
C LEU A 273 -8.09 3.62 20.08
N TYR A 274 -7.29 2.82 19.38
CA TYR A 274 -6.89 1.51 19.86
C TYR A 274 -6.08 1.61 21.15
N ILE A 275 -5.05 2.44 21.22
CA ILE A 275 -4.20 2.60 22.40
C ILE A 275 -5.02 3.13 23.60
N GLU A 276 -5.88 4.13 23.37
CA GLU A 276 -6.76 4.67 24.41
C GLU A 276 -7.73 3.60 24.96
N ASN A 277 -8.22 2.73 24.10
CA ASN A 277 -9.10 1.64 24.51
C ASN A 277 -8.36 0.52 25.24
N GLU A 278 -7.25 0.05 24.69
CA GLU A 278 -6.50 -1.11 25.21
C GLU A 278 -5.76 -0.78 26.51
N TYR A 279 -5.05 0.34 26.51
CA TYR A 279 -4.15 0.71 27.64
C TYR A 279 -4.79 1.73 28.58
N LYS A 280 -6.01 2.24 28.29
CA LYS A 280 -6.68 3.32 29.06
C LYS A 280 -5.79 4.56 29.24
N ALA A 281 -4.95 4.84 28.23
CA ALA A 281 -3.94 5.90 28.24
C ALA A 281 -4.23 6.95 27.17
N LYS A 282 -3.78 8.18 27.40
CA LYS A 282 -3.85 9.26 26.40
C LYS A 282 -2.40 9.60 25.97
N PRO A 283 -1.88 8.93 24.93
CA PRO A 283 -0.49 9.08 24.54
C PRO A 283 -0.16 10.43 23.94
N THR A 284 1.09 10.85 24.11
CA THR A 284 1.71 11.88 23.27
C THR A 284 1.96 11.30 21.89
N LEU A 285 1.54 12.01 20.84
CA LEU A 285 1.57 11.50 19.47
C LEU A 285 2.77 12.05 18.70
N LYS A 286 3.48 11.17 18.01
CA LYS A 286 4.52 11.52 17.04
C LYS A 286 4.28 10.76 15.73
N ALA A 287 4.47 11.43 14.60
CA ALA A 287 4.31 10.84 13.29
C ALA A 287 5.51 11.20 12.41
N ASN A 288 6.04 10.23 11.67
CA ASN A 288 7.18 10.43 10.79
C ASN A 288 6.96 9.73 9.43
N MET A 289 7.45 10.35 8.37
CA MET A 289 7.70 9.70 7.10
C MET A 289 9.15 9.26 7.06
N LEU A 290 9.39 7.98 6.90
CA LEU A 290 10.72 7.41 6.65
C LEU A 290 10.89 7.34 5.13
N VAL A 291 11.80 8.11 4.58
CA VAL A 291 11.88 8.27 3.12
C VAL A 291 13.23 7.81 2.61
N VAL A 292 13.22 6.96 1.58
CA VAL A 292 14.41 6.63 0.81
C VAL A 292 14.27 7.10 -0.63
N SER A 293 15.24 7.87 -1.10
CA SER A 293 15.34 8.32 -2.49
C SER A 293 15.73 7.16 -3.39
N THR A 294 15.06 7.02 -4.52
CA THR A 294 15.37 6.01 -5.54
C THR A 294 16.14 6.59 -6.74
N VAL A 295 16.58 7.86 -6.66
CA VAL A 295 17.50 8.47 -7.62
C VAL A 295 18.95 8.32 -7.14
N PRO A 296 19.96 8.43 -8.05
CA PRO A 296 21.36 8.32 -7.66
C PRO A 296 21.72 9.27 -6.51
N ASP A 297 22.39 8.80 -5.52
CA ASP A 297 22.74 9.13 -4.15
C ASP A 297 21.94 8.35 -3.09
N PHE A 298 20.78 7.82 -3.45
CA PHE A 298 19.95 6.88 -2.66
C PHE A 298 19.79 7.24 -1.18
N ARG A 299 19.80 8.51 -0.83
CA ARG A 299 19.73 8.95 0.57
C ARG A 299 18.42 8.60 1.22
N SER A 300 18.50 8.31 2.49
CA SER A 300 17.32 8.14 3.34
C SER A 300 17.25 9.24 4.41
N GLY A 301 16.05 9.50 4.93
CA GLY A 301 15.83 10.51 5.95
C GLY A 301 14.51 10.37 6.67
N VAL A 302 14.41 11.01 7.83
CA VAL A 302 13.18 11.08 8.63
C VAL A 302 12.57 12.48 8.49
N PHE A 303 11.30 12.52 8.12
CA PHE A 303 10.51 13.75 7.97
C PHE A 303 9.38 13.74 8.99
N PRO A 304 9.51 14.49 10.10
CA PRO A 304 8.45 14.60 11.10
C PRO A 304 7.19 15.26 10.51
N VAL A 305 6.04 14.62 10.73
CA VAL A 305 4.75 15.17 10.35
C VAL A 305 4.25 16.05 11.49
N ASN A 306 4.32 17.37 11.30
CA ASN A 306 3.98 18.32 12.34
C ASN A 306 2.48 18.41 12.62
N ASN A 307 2.11 19.05 13.75
CA ASN A 307 0.70 19.18 14.15
C ASN A 307 -0.18 19.90 13.13
N GLY A 308 0.37 20.84 12.35
CA GLY A 308 -0.36 21.53 11.29
C GLY A 308 -0.74 20.56 10.16
N HIS A 309 0.18 19.74 9.71
CA HIS A 309 -0.07 18.68 8.74
C HIS A 309 -1.06 17.64 9.28
N MET A 310 -0.93 17.21 10.52
CA MET A 310 -1.87 16.26 11.14
C MET A 310 -3.29 16.83 11.22
N LEU A 311 -3.45 18.10 11.59
CA LEU A 311 -4.75 18.76 11.66
C LEU A 311 -5.38 18.93 10.27
N SER A 312 -4.60 19.38 9.29
CA SER A 312 -5.04 19.48 7.89
C SER A 312 -5.45 18.14 7.32
N GLY A 313 -4.61 17.10 7.51
CA GLY A 313 -4.88 15.75 7.08
C GLY A 313 -6.14 15.15 7.73
N PHE A 314 -6.34 15.39 9.03
CA PHE A 314 -7.54 14.94 9.74
C PHE A 314 -8.81 15.64 9.23
N THR A 315 -8.72 16.93 8.92
CA THR A 315 -9.81 17.67 8.31
C THR A 315 -10.18 17.11 6.94
N GLU A 316 -9.18 16.84 6.09
CA GLU A 316 -9.40 16.21 4.80
C GLU A 316 -9.99 14.79 4.95
N PHE A 317 -9.41 13.95 5.79
CA PHE A 317 -9.90 12.60 6.08
C PHE A 317 -11.39 12.62 6.48
N THR A 318 -11.74 13.41 7.47
CA THR A 318 -13.13 13.48 8.00
C THR A 318 -14.09 14.09 6.98
N THR A 319 -13.63 15.01 6.14
CA THR A 319 -14.44 15.59 5.04
C THR A 319 -14.75 14.53 3.99
N LEU A 320 -13.75 13.75 3.57
CA LEU A 320 -13.96 12.68 2.59
C LEU A 320 -14.79 11.52 3.16
N LEU A 321 -14.59 11.18 4.44
CA LEU A 321 -15.40 10.15 5.09
C LEU A 321 -16.89 10.60 5.17
N ARG A 322 -17.16 11.87 5.48
CA ARG A 322 -18.53 12.42 5.42
C ARG A 322 -19.10 12.40 4.00
N ARG A 323 -18.26 12.62 2.98
CA ARG A 323 -18.70 12.51 1.58
C ARG A 323 -19.11 11.09 1.24
N VAL A 324 -18.32 10.09 1.62
CA VAL A 324 -18.72 8.67 1.49
C VAL A 324 -20.02 8.41 2.25
N ALA A 325 -20.08 8.84 3.53
CA ALA A 325 -21.27 8.66 4.36
C ALA A 325 -22.55 9.25 3.73
N TYR A 326 -22.45 10.41 3.09
CA TYR A 326 -23.58 11.00 2.40
C TYR A 326 -24.10 10.11 1.27
N TYR A 327 -23.21 9.65 0.40
CA TYR A 327 -23.62 8.78 -0.70
C TYR A 327 -24.13 7.41 -0.20
N GLU A 328 -23.54 6.89 0.87
CA GLU A 328 -23.99 5.64 1.50
C GLU A 328 -25.37 5.76 2.17
N LEU A 329 -25.76 6.97 2.62
CA LEU A 329 -27.06 7.23 3.22
C LEU A 329 -28.15 7.60 2.21
N TYR A 330 -27.79 8.31 1.12
CA TYR A 330 -28.75 8.90 0.18
C TYR A 330 -28.70 8.31 -1.24
N GLY A 331 -27.73 7.44 -1.52
CA GLY A 331 -27.47 6.88 -2.84
C GLY A 331 -26.46 7.70 -3.65
N TYR A 332 -25.79 7.03 -4.57
CA TYR A 332 -24.73 7.63 -5.40
C TYR A 332 -25.25 8.48 -6.56
N ASP A 333 -26.57 8.41 -6.84
CA ASP A 333 -27.26 9.25 -7.83
C ASP A 333 -27.80 10.54 -7.21
N ALA A 334 -27.53 10.79 -5.93
CA ALA A 334 -28.01 11.96 -5.21
C ALA A 334 -27.31 13.23 -5.73
N ASP A 335 -27.99 14.00 -6.56
CA ASP A 335 -27.56 15.34 -7.01
C ASP A 335 -27.42 16.29 -5.81
N GLY A 336 -26.29 16.98 -5.70
CA GLY A 336 -26.21 18.16 -4.88
C GLY A 336 -25.10 18.30 -3.84
N ILE A 337 -23.95 17.63 -4.03
CA ILE A 337 -22.74 17.94 -3.25
C ILE A 337 -21.59 18.29 -4.21
N LEU A 338 -21.57 19.49 -4.67
CA LEU A 338 -20.38 20.16 -5.20
C LEU A 338 -19.97 21.27 -4.22
#